data_c551c51b270ce2098df90a36823a9966
#
_entry.id   c551c51b270ce2098df90a36823a9966
#
_cell.length_a   1.000
_cell.length_b   1.000
_cell.length_c   1.000
_cell.angle_alpha   90.00
_cell.angle_beta   90.00
_cell.angle_gamma   90.00
#
_symmetry.space_group_name_H-M   'P 1'
#
loop_
_entity.id
_entity.type
_entity.pdbx_description
1 polymer ?
#
loop_
_entity_poly.entity_id
_entity_poly.type
_entity_poly.pdbx_seq_one_letter_code
_entity_poly.pdbx_strand_id
1 'polypeptide(L)'
;MDRDAQRHEVDANYDYFVRTLGTLLPDHLGQYALLKSREIVGFFDKPGEAYRHAVERYGTLGFSIQEVTEEPIDLGFFSHVAS
;
A
#
# COMPACT_ATOMS: atom_id res chain seq x y z
N MET A 1 -9.43 12.59 -11.17
CA MET A 1 -9.05 12.66 -9.76
C MET A 1 -7.90 13.65 -9.54
N ASP A 2 -7.98 14.35 -8.46
CA ASP A 2 -7.00 15.34 -8.06
C ASP A 2 -5.70 14.67 -7.61
N ARG A 3 -4.56 15.14 -8.12
CA ARG A 3 -3.25 14.60 -7.74
C ARG A 3 -2.96 14.81 -6.26
N ASP A 4 -3.38 15.93 -5.71
CA ASP A 4 -3.14 16.22 -4.29
C ASP A 4 -3.91 15.26 -3.41
N ALA A 5 -5.15 14.94 -3.77
CA ALA A 5 -5.94 13.97 -3.02
C ALA A 5 -5.29 12.59 -3.05
N GLN A 6 -4.77 12.18 -4.21
CA GLN A 6 -4.08 10.89 -4.34
C GLN A 6 -2.83 10.86 -3.46
N ARG A 7 -2.08 11.95 -3.46
CA ARG A 7 -0.86 12.01 -2.66
C ARG A 7 -1.16 11.94 -1.17
N HIS A 8 -2.23 12.61 -0.73
CA HIS A 8 -2.64 12.54 0.67
C HIS A 8 -3.02 11.12 1.06
N GLU A 9 -3.69 10.40 0.17
CA GLU A 9 -4.06 9.03 0.42
C GLU A 9 -2.81 8.16 0.61
N VAL A 10 -1.82 8.30 -0.27
CA VAL A 10 -0.59 7.52 -0.21
C VAL A 10 0.18 7.85 1.07
N ASP A 11 0.32 9.13 1.39
CA ASP A 11 1.07 9.56 2.56
C ASP A 11 0.41 9.07 3.85
N ALA A 12 -0.91 9.15 3.92
CA ALA A 12 -1.66 8.71 5.09
C ALA A 12 -1.55 7.20 5.27
N ASN A 13 -1.63 6.46 4.18
CA ASN A 13 -1.49 5.01 4.21
C ASN A 13 -0.10 4.59 4.67
N TYR A 14 0.93 5.27 4.18
CA TYR A 14 2.30 4.97 4.56
C TYR A 14 2.52 5.23 6.05
N ASP A 15 2.04 6.35 6.54
CA ASP A 15 2.16 6.71 7.94
C ASP A 15 1.48 5.66 8.83
N TYR A 16 0.28 5.24 8.46
CA TYR A 16 -0.42 4.18 9.18
C TYR A 16 0.36 2.88 9.15
N PHE A 17 0.89 2.52 7.97
CA PHE A 17 1.65 1.30 7.78
C PHE A 17 2.87 1.28 8.71
N VAL A 18 3.63 2.37 8.73
CA VAL A 18 4.83 2.44 9.56
C VAL A 18 4.49 2.26 11.04
N ARG A 19 3.40 2.85 11.48
CA ARG A 19 2.99 2.76 12.88
C ARG A 19 2.57 1.35 13.29
N THR A 20 2.05 0.58 12.34
CA THR A 20 1.59 -0.78 12.63
C THR A 20 2.64 -1.84 12.28
N LEU A 21 3.76 -1.43 11.71
CA LEU A 21 4.75 -2.35 11.18
C LEU A 21 5.23 -3.37 12.21
N GLY A 22 5.44 -2.94 13.45
CA GLY A 22 5.92 -3.83 14.48
C GLY A 22 5.02 -5.03 14.73
N THR A 23 3.72 -4.87 14.52
CA THR A 23 2.77 -5.96 14.70
C THR A 23 2.66 -6.86 13.47
N LEU A 24 3.12 -6.37 12.33
CA LEU A 24 3.04 -7.11 11.07
C LEU A 24 4.26 -7.97 10.81
N LEU A 25 5.43 -7.54 11.26
CA LEU A 25 6.69 -8.18 10.91
C LEU A 25 6.75 -9.68 11.20
N PRO A 26 6.31 -10.15 12.37
CA PRO A 26 6.46 -11.57 12.66
C PRO A 26 5.73 -12.49 11.70
N ASP A 27 4.56 -12.06 11.22
CA ASP A 27 3.69 -12.92 10.41
C ASP A 27 3.74 -12.64 8.93
N HIS A 28 4.08 -11.42 8.54
CA HIS A 28 3.92 -10.98 7.15
C HIS A 28 5.21 -10.50 6.50
N LEU A 29 6.35 -10.76 7.12
CA LEU A 29 7.64 -10.33 6.57
C LEU A 29 7.80 -10.85 5.14
N GLY A 30 8.14 -9.95 4.23
CA GLY A 30 8.34 -10.31 2.82
C GLY A 30 7.08 -10.25 1.98
N GLN A 31 5.93 -10.06 2.60
CA GLN A 31 4.68 -9.90 1.86
C GLN A 31 4.43 -8.42 1.54
N TYR A 32 3.42 -8.16 0.74
CA TYR A 32 3.05 -6.82 0.33
C TYR A 32 1.67 -6.48 0.88
N ALA A 33 1.61 -5.41 1.65
CA ALA A 33 0.36 -4.96 2.24
C ALA A 33 -0.35 -4.00 1.28
N LEU A 34 -1.61 -4.25 1.04
CA LEU A 34 -2.45 -3.35 0.25
C LEU A 34 -3.23 -2.47 1.22
N LEU A 35 -3.10 -1.16 1.05
CA LEU A 35 -3.72 -0.20 1.95
C LEU A 35 -4.72 0.69 1.21
N LYS A 36 -5.82 0.96 1.88
CA LYS A 36 -6.87 1.84 1.36
C LYS A 36 -7.48 2.57 2.55
N SER A 37 -7.54 3.89 2.46
CA SER A 37 -8.16 4.72 3.50
C SER A 37 -7.59 4.44 4.89
N ARG A 38 -6.27 4.30 4.96
CA ARG A 38 -5.54 4.07 6.20
C ARG A 38 -5.93 2.75 6.86
N GLU A 39 -6.22 1.75 6.05
CA GLU A 39 -6.48 0.39 6.51
C GLU A 39 -5.73 -0.59 5.64
N ILE A 40 -5.27 -1.67 6.25
CA ILE A 40 -4.68 -2.78 5.50
C ILE A 40 -5.82 -3.69 5.10
N VAL A 41 -6.02 -3.85 3.79
CA VAL A 41 -7.11 -4.67 3.28
C VAL A 41 -6.67 -6.06 2.87
N GLY A 42 -5.37 -6.31 2.82
CA GLY A 42 -4.89 -7.65 2.52
C GLY A 42 -3.39 -7.70 2.40
N PHE A 43 -2.86 -8.93 2.39
CA PHE A 43 -1.45 -9.19 2.20
C PHE A 43 -1.28 -10.12 1.01
N PHE A 44 -0.23 -9.90 0.24
CA PHE A 44 0.01 -10.65 -0.99
C PHE A 44 1.49 -11.00 -1.08
N ASP A 45 1.79 -12.13 -1.72
CA ASP A 45 3.17 -12.56 -1.86
C ASP A 45 3.94 -11.75 -2.89
N LYS A 46 3.23 -11.13 -3.83
CA LYS A 46 3.85 -10.35 -4.90
C LYS A 46 3.13 -9.03 -5.08
N PRO A 47 3.88 -7.97 -5.40
CA PRO A 47 3.26 -6.66 -5.57
C PRO A 47 2.28 -6.62 -6.74
N GLY A 48 2.54 -7.40 -7.79
CA GLY A 48 1.63 -7.46 -8.94
C GLY A 48 0.28 -8.04 -8.59
N GLU A 49 0.26 -9.00 -7.68
CA GLU A 49 -1.00 -9.58 -7.19
C GLU A 49 -1.79 -8.55 -6.41
N ALA A 50 -1.10 -7.82 -5.53
CA ALA A 50 -1.74 -6.76 -4.75
C ALA A 50 -2.32 -5.69 -5.68
N TYR A 51 -1.54 -5.28 -6.67
CA TYR A 51 -1.97 -4.27 -7.62
C TYR A 51 -3.22 -4.71 -8.39
N ARG A 52 -3.20 -5.92 -8.90
CA ARG A 52 -4.34 -6.46 -9.64
C ARG A 52 -5.60 -6.48 -8.81
N HIS A 53 -5.48 -6.95 -7.58
CA HIS A 53 -6.61 -6.99 -6.65
C HIS A 53 -7.15 -5.58 -6.39
N ALA A 54 -6.24 -4.63 -6.19
CA ALA A 54 -6.64 -3.24 -5.92
C ALA A 54 -7.35 -2.61 -7.10
N VAL A 55 -6.83 -2.83 -8.31
CA VAL A 55 -7.43 -2.26 -9.52
C VAL A 55 -8.85 -2.80 -9.73
N GLU A 56 -9.04 -4.08 -9.47
CA GLU A 56 -10.37 -4.68 -9.62
C GLU A 56 -11.38 -4.08 -8.64
N ARG A 57 -10.93 -3.67 -7.45
CA ARG A 57 -11.82 -3.17 -6.42
C ARG A 57 -11.91 -1.66 -6.37
N TYR A 58 -10.80 -0.97 -6.63
CA TYR A 58 -10.71 0.48 -6.39
C TYR A 58 -10.35 1.28 -7.63
N GLY A 59 -10.11 0.63 -8.76
CA GLY A 59 -9.59 1.32 -9.94
C GLY A 59 -8.08 1.51 -9.81
N THR A 60 -7.53 2.45 -10.56
CA THR A 60 -6.08 2.63 -10.63
C THR A 60 -5.51 3.62 -9.63
N LEU A 61 -6.36 4.25 -8.83
CA LEU A 61 -5.94 5.26 -7.86
C LEU A 61 -6.62 5.03 -6.52
N GLY A 62 -6.09 5.66 -5.49
CA GLY A 62 -6.73 5.65 -4.18
C GLY A 62 -6.30 4.52 -3.27
N PHE A 63 -5.21 3.85 -3.61
CA PHE A 63 -4.64 2.81 -2.76
C PHE A 63 -3.13 2.92 -2.76
N SER A 64 -2.48 2.19 -1.86
CA SER A 64 -1.03 2.06 -1.88
C SER A 64 -0.63 0.64 -1.53
N ILE A 65 0.61 0.27 -1.91
CA ILE A 65 1.15 -1.06 -1.67
C ILE A 65 2.50 -0.88 -1.00
N GLN A 66 2.72 -1.57 0.12
CA GLN A 66 3.94 -1.46 0.87
C GLN A 66 4.50 -2.84 1.18
N GLU A 67 5.79 -3.01 0.96
CA GLU A 67 6.45 -4.25 1.34
C GLU A 67 6.63 -4.29 2.85
N VAL A 68 6.34 -5.43 3.47
CA VAL A 68 6.52 -5.61 4.91
C VAL A 68 7.97 -6.00 5.15
N THR A 69 8.78 -5.04 5.56
CA THR A 69 10.21 -5.23 5.82
C THR A 69 10.58 -4.53 7.12
N GLU A 70 11.76 -4.82 7.62
CA GLU A 70 12.26 -4.16 8.83
C GLU A 70 12.59 -2.68 8.60
N GLU A 71 12.88 -2.31 7.36
CA GLU A 71 13.18 -0.94 6.97
C GLU A 71 12.30 -0.53 5.80
N PRO A 72 11.06 -0.11 6.08
CA PRO A 72 10.11 0.17 5.01
C PRO A 72 10.52 1.37 4.16
N ILE A 73 10.26 1.24 2.87
CA ILE A 73 10.50 2.31 1.91
C ILE A 73 9.14 2.70 1.35
N ASP A 74 8.90 3.99 1.19
CA ASP A 74 7.66 4.46 0.61
C ASP A 74 7.60 4.05 -0.86
N LEU A 75 6.73 3.09 -1.16
CA LEU A 75 6.53 2.58 -2.50
C LEU A 75 5.37 3.26 -3.21
N GLY A 76 5.03 4.46 -2.77
CA GLY A 76 3.88 5.19 -3.28
C GLY A 76 3.73 5.24 -4.79
N PHE A 77 4.78 4.91 -5.53
CA PHE A 77 4.72 4.90 -6.97
C PHE A 77 3.64 3.94 -7.52
N PHE A 78 3.26 2.95 -6.76
CA PHE A 78 2.18 2.07 -7.18
C PHE A 78 0.84 2.79 -7.28
N SER A 79 0.73 3.90 -6.58
CA SER A 79 -0.52 4.66 -6.57
C SER A 79 -0.67 5.56 -7.78
N HIS A 80 0.37 5.72 -8.58
CA HIS A 80 0.32 6.50 -9.80
C HIS A 80 1.07 5.84 -10.93
N VAL A 81 0.85 4.56 -11.06
CA VAL A 81 1.51 3.77 -12.10
C VAL A 81 1.08 4.18 -13.50
N ALA A 82 -0.01 4.90 -13.60
CA ALA A 82 -0.48 5.37 -14.88
C ALA A 82 0.47 6.41 -15.49
N SER A 83 1.32 6.97 -14.69
CA SER A 83 2.25 7.98 -15.18
C SER A 83 3.37 7.41 -16.04
#